data_f655ff25e3eb1a8d4440bbbc83863d41
#
_entry.id   f655ff25e3eb1a8d4440bbbc83863d41
#
_cell.length_a   1.000
_cell.length_b   1.000
_cell.length_c   1.000
_cell.angle_alpha   90.00
_cell.angle_beta   90.00
_cell.angle_gamma   90.00
#
_symmetry.space_group_name_H-M   'P 1'
#
loop_
_entity.id
_entity.type
_entity.pdbx_description
1 polymer ?
#
loop_
_entity_poly.entity_id
_entity_poly.type
_entity_poly.pdbx_seq_one_letter_code
_entity_poly.pdbx_strand_id
1 'polypeptide(L)'
;MSDNAIRRIQVGDLRKMSDREGLILQGCGGDPQEWLDGINEMLTDAGILRNGSRFERASLFEYDGHTNMLFDFEGVDLDVGKLAMWRLTTYGMIGGTWLSDYVPNRLGGFLEKSELGVEKPSCPLIGQDGNIFNLVGIAARTLREAELRDQAKELTHRIFSGECHSYGEALCLIGEYVTITDIGDYNHNRRGKEKDNYER
;
A
#
# COMPACT_ATOMS: atom_id res chain seq x y z
N MET A 1 -5.46 30.41 -19.65
CA MET A 1 -4.49 29.77 -18.74
C MET A 1 -4.58 28.28 -19.02
N SER A 2 -3.57 27.68 -19.62
CA SER A 2 -3.58 26.23 -19.88
C SER A 2 -3.53 25.54 -18.52
N ASP A 3 -4.66 24.99 -18.10
CA ASP A 3 -4.72 24.10 -16.94
C ASP A 3 -3.88 22.88 -17.32
N ASN A 4 -2.73 22.72 -16.69
CA ASN A 4 -1.78 21.67 -17.04
C ASN A 4 -2.43 20.32 -16.72
N ALA A 5 -2.63 19.48 -17.71
CA ALA A 5 -3.28 18.16 -17.55
C ALA A 5 -2.55 17.28 -16.53
N ILE A 6 -1.25 17.51 -16.33
CA ILE A 6 -0.43 16.78 -15.36
C ILE A 6 -0.08 17.71 -14.18
N ARG A 7 -0.55 17.33 -12.99
CA ARG A 7 -0.25 18.01 -11.73
C ARG A 7 0.76 17.24 -10.91
N ARG A 8 1.79 17.89 -10.39
CA ARG A 8 2.69 17.28 -9.39
C ARG A 8 2.11 17.44 -7.99
N ILE A 9 2.06 16.35 -7.23
CA ILE A 9 1.60 16.31 -5.85
C ILE A 9 2.65 15.64 -4.96
N GLN A 10 2.53 15.85 -3.66
CA GLN A 10 3.32 15.14 -2.67
C GLN A 10 2.54 13.91 -2.17
N VAL A 11 3.26 12.88 -1.74
CA VAL A 11 2.66 11.68 -1.13
C VAL A 11 1.68 12.04 0.01
N GLY A 12 2.02 13.04 0.82
CA GLY A 12 1.15 13.53 1.89
C GLY A 12 -0.19 14.13 1.43
N ASP A 13 -0.32 14.51 0.15
CA ASP A 13 -1.59 15.02 -0.38
C ASP A 13 -2.61 13.89 -0.60
N LEU A 14 -2.15 12.66 -0.85
CA LEU A 14 -3.02 11.49 -0.98
C LEU A 14 -3.83 11.23 0.30
N ARG A 15 -3.28 11.54 1.46
CA ARG A 15 -3.95 11.42 2.77
C ARG A 15 -5.21 12.26 2.89
N LYS A 16 -5.27 13.38 2.16
CA LYS A 16 -6.42 14.28 2.12
C LYS A 16 -7.53 13.76 1.19
N MET A 17 -7.29 12.65 0.51
CA MET A 17 -8.16 12.06 -0.50
C MET A 17 -8.87 10.79 0.00
N SER A 18 -9.11 10.67 1.32
CA SER A 18 -9.67 9.46 1.96
C SER A 18 -11.03 9.04 1.41
N ASP A 19 -11.82 9.99 0.91
CA ASP A 19 -13.17 9.75 0.37
C ASP A 19 -13.17 9.60 -1.16
N ARG A 20 -11.98 9.58 -1.77
CA ARG A 20 -11.84 9.46 -3.23
C ARG A 20 -11.34 8.08 -3.64
N GLU A 21 -11.63 7.75 -4.86
CA GLU A 21 -11.18 6.53 -5.52
C GLU A 21 -10.40 6.89 -6.80
N GLY A 22 -9.48 6.05 -7.18
CA GLY A 22 -8.68 6.27 -8.38
C GLY A 22 -7.83 5.07 -8.74
N LEU A 23 -7.20 5.17 -9.91
CA LEU A 23 -6.22 4.23 -10.39
C LEU A 23 -4.83 4.81 -10.19
N ILE A 24 -3.94 4.06 -9.54
CA ILE A 24 -2.54 4.43 -9.40
C ILE A 24 -1.69 3.48 -10.24
N LEU A 25 -0.88 4.05 -11.14
CA LEU A 25 0.15 3.32 -11.86
C LEU A 25 1.51 3.58 -11.23
N GLN A 26 2.28 2.53 -11.04
CA GLN A 26 3.65 2.59 -10.51
C GLN A 26 4.67 2.45 -11.65
N GLY A 27 5.80 3.17 -11.56
CA GLY A 27 6.90 3.04 -12.51
C GLY A 27 6.66 3.76 -13.84
N CYS A 28 5.89 4.84 -13.83
CA CYS A 28 5.60 5.66 -15.01
C CYS A 28 6.81 6.52 -15.39
N GLY A 29 7.75 5.96 -16.15
CA GLY A 29 8.89 6.69 -16.72
C GLY A 29 8.53 7.37 -18.04
N GLY A 30 9.34 8.36 -18.45
CA GLY A 30 9.16 9.07 -19.71
C GLY A 30 8.20 10.27 -19.61
N ASP A 31 7.48 10.56 -20.69
CA ASP A 31 6.55 11.69 -20.74
C ASP A 31 5.22 11.31 -20.05
N PRO A 32 4.82 12.02 -18.99
CA PRO A 32 3.54 11.75 -18.31
C PRO A 32 2.31 11.97 -19.18
N GLN A 33 2.40 12.79 -20.24
CA GLN A 33 1.29 13.01 -21.15
C GLN A 33 1.01 11.75 -21.99
N GLU A 34 2.06 11.04 -22.42
CA GLU A 34 1.92 9.77 -23.13
C GLU A 34 1.19 8.72 -22.29
N TRP A 35 1.44 8.70 -20.97
CA TRP A 35 0.72 7.82 -20.04
C TRP A 35 -0.76 8.20 -19.91
N LEU A 36 -1.07 9.49 -19.80
CA LEU A 36 -2.46 9.95 -19.72
C LEU A 36 -3.24 9.59 -21.00
N ASP A 37 -2.65 9.82 -22.15
CA ASP A 37 -3.27 9.52 -23.43
C ASP A 37 -3.41 8.00 -23.64
N GLY A 38 -2.36 7.23 -23.35
CA GLY A 38 -2.36 5.77 -23.48
C GLY A 38 -3.37 5.07 -22.57
N ILE A 39 -3.52 5.51 -21.32
CA ILE A 39 -4.53 4.97 -20.40
C ILE A 39 -5.93 5.29 -20.88
N ASN A 40 -6.20 6.50 -21.36
CA ASN A 40 -7.48 6.85 -21.92
C ASN A 40 -7.81 5.98 -23.15
N GLU A 41 -6.87 5.77 -24.06
CA GLU A 41 -7.04 4.91 -25.22
C GLU A 41 -7.34 3.47 -24.81
N MET A 42 -6.48 2.86 -23.99
CA MET A 42 -6.64 1.47 -23.55
C MET A 42 -7.95 1.21 -22.82
N LEU A 43 -8.38 2.12 -21.95
CA LEU A 43 -9.63 1.95 -21.20
C LEU A 43 -10.87 2.23 -22.06
N THR A 44 -10.75 3.08 -23.09
CA THR A 44 -11.80 3.29 -24.07
C THR A 44 -11.98 2.05 -24.94
N ASP A 45 -10.90 1.48 -25.46
CA ASP A 45 -10.91 0.27 -26.30
C ASP A 45 -11.44 -0.94 -25.55
N ALA A 46 -11.14 -1.04 -24.26
CA ALA A 46 -11.69 -2.07 -23.38
C ALA A 46 -13.17 -1.84 -23.00
N GLY A 47 -13.78 -0.72 -23.43
CA GLY A 47 -15.16 -0.35 -23.08
C GLY A 47 -15.36 -0.13 -21.58
N ILE A 48 -14.31 0.31 -20.90
CA ILE A 48 -14.30 0.63 -19.46
C ILE A 48 -14.73 2.08 -19.27
N LEU A 49 -14.15 3.02 -20.03
CA LEU A 49 -14.65 4.40 -20.09
C LEU A 49 -15.95 4.43 -20.88
N ARG A 50 -16.97 5.08 -20.34
CA ARG A 50 -18.32 5.12 -20.86
C ARG A 50 -18.69 6.52 -21.34
N ASN A 51 -19.63 6.59 -22.28
CA ASN A 51 -20.26 7.84 -22.72
C ASN A 51 -19.27 8.93 -23.19
N GLY A 52 -18.12 8.52 -23.75
CA GLY A 52 -17.08 9.45 -24.17
C GLY A 52 -16.31 10.09 -23.00
N SER A 53 -16.49 9.57 -21.80
CA SER A 53 -15.74 10.02 -20.61
C SER A 53 -14.25 9.69 -20.75
N ARG A 54 -13.41 10.53 -20.16
CA ARG A 54 -11.97 10.35 -20.16
C ARG A 54 -11.34 11.02 -18.93
N PHE A 55 -10.13 10.61 -18.60
CA PHE A 55 -9.32 11.33 -17.62
C PHE A 55 -8.75 12.59 -18.28
N GLU A 56 -9.21 13.75 -17.87
CA GLU A 56 -8.72 15.05 -18.35
C GLU A 56 -7.41 15.44 -17.66
N ARG A 57 -7.15 14.89 -16.47
CA ARG A 57 -6.01 15.20 -15.63
C ARG A 57 -5.48 13.96 -14.95
N ALA A 58 -4.15 14.00 -14.66
CA ALA A 58 -3.52 13.03 -13.80
C ALA A 58 -2.59 13.73 -12.80
N SER A 59 -2.35 13.09 -11.67
CA SER A 59 -1.41 13.58 -10.67
C SER A 59 -0.16 12.72 -10.64
N LEU A 60 1.01 13.35 -10.68
CA LEU A 60 2.32 12.72 -10.64
C LEU A 60 2.93 12.85 -9.25
N PHE A 61 3.46 11.78 -8.70
CA PHE A 61 4.14 11.78 -7.40
C PHE A 61 5.23 10.71 -7.33
N GLU A 62 6.21 10.95 -6.45
CA GLU A 62 7.29 10.01 -6.18
C GLU A 62 6.99 9.24 -4.89
N TYR A 63 7.14 7.91 -4.93
CA TYR A 63 7.00 7.03 -3.78
C TYR A 63 7.87 5.80 -3.95
N ASP A 64 8.63 5.45 -2.92
CA ASP A 64 9.54 4.30 -2.88
C ASP A 64 10.50 4.22 -4.09
N GLY A 65 11.05 5.37 -4.49
CA GLY A 65 11.97 5.47 -5.62
C GLY A 65 11.33 5.31 -7.00
N HIS A 66 10.00 5.28 -7.07
CA HIS A 66 9.25 5.15 -8.32
C HIS A 66 8.41 6.39 -8.59
N THR A 67 8.37 6.77 -9.86
CA THR A 67 7.41 7.77 -10.35
C THR A 67 6.06 7.10 -10.53
N ASN A 68 5.04 7.67 -9.93
CA ASN A 68 3.68 7.13 -9.94
C ASN A 68 2.70 8.14 -10.53
N MET A 69 1.66 7.65 -11.17
CA MET A 69 0.57 8.46 -11.69
C MET A 69 -0.76 8.05 -11.08
N LEU A 70 -1.52 9.04 -10.62
CA LEU A 70 -2.85 8.90 -10.08
C LEU A 70 -3.88 9.42 -11.10
N PHE A 71 -4.84 8.59 -11.42
CA PHE A 71 -6.02 8.88 -12.22
C PHE A 71 -7.25 8.85 -11.30
N ASP A 72 -7.71 10.02 -10.88
CA ASP A 72 -8.86 10.18 -9.99
C ASP A 72 -10.17 9.83 -10.72
N PHE A 73 -11.06 9.06 -10.10
CA PHE A 73 -12.33 8.67 -10.69
C PHE A 73 -13.40 9.76 -10.60
N GLU A 74 -13.14 10.86 -9.88
CA GLU A 74 -14.08 11.96 -9.73
C GLU A 74 -14.42 12.58 -11.09
N GLY A 75 -15.71 12.58 -11.44
CA GLY A 75 -16.21 13.13 -12.71
C GLY A 75 -15.97 12.24 -13.93
N VAL A 76 -15.47 11.01 -13.76
CA VAL A 76 -15.23 10.05 -14.85
C VAL A 76 -16.26 8.94 -14.79
N ASP A 77 -16.99 8.73 -15.90
CA ASP A 77 -17.95 7.63 -16.04
C ASP A 77 -17.21 6.37 -16.52
N LEU A 78 -17.01 5.44 -15.59
CA LEU A 78 -16.29 4.20 -15.88
C LEU A 78 -16.96 2.96 -15.25
N ASP A 79 -16.74 1.81 -15.88
CA ASP A 79 -17.18 0.51 -15.40
C ASP A 79 -16.11 -0.08 -14.46
N VAL A 80 -16.31 0.11 -13.14
CA VAL A 80 -15.38 -0.36 -12.12
C VAL A 80 -15.20 -1.87 -12.17
N GLY A 81 -16.27 -2.64 -12.44
CA GLY A 81 -16.20 -4.10 -12.54
C GLY A 81 -15.34 -4.55 -13.73
N LYS A 82 -15.52 -3.94 -14.89
CA LYS A 82 -14.67 -4.20 -16.05
C LYS A 82 -13.23 -3.76 -15.81
N LEU A 83 -13.01 -2.61 -15.16
CA LEU A 83 -11.67 -2.14 -14.81
C LEU A 83 -10.96 -3.14 -13.90
N ALA A 84 -11.65 -3.70 -12.91
CA ALA A 84 -11.09 -4.72 -12.02
C ALA A 84 -10.65 -5.95 -12.81
N MET A 85 -11.51 -6.47 -13.68
CA MET A 85 -11.18 -7.64 -14.52
C MET A 85 -10.06 -7.33 -15.51
N TRP A 86 -10.07 -6.16 -16.12
CA TRP A 86 -9.03 -5.73 -17.05
C TRP A 86 -7.66 -5.65 -16.35
N ARG A 87 -7.60 -5.11 -15.15
CA ARG A 87 -6.37 -5.06 -14.35
C ARG A 87 -5.81 -6.46 -14.06
N LEU A 88 -6.66 -7.40 -13.68
CA LEU A 88 -6.25 -8.78 -13.42
C LEU A 88 -5.72 -9.46 -14.68
N THR A 89 -6.37 -9.27 -15.82
CA THR A 89 -5.99 -9.92 -17.08
C THR A 89 -4.78 -9.27 -17.74
N THR A 90 -4.53 -7.99 -17.53
CA THR A 90 -3.41 -7.24 -18.13
C THR A 90 -2.20 -7.09 -17.22
N TYR A 91 -2.28 -7.54 -15.97
CA TYR A 91 -1.17 -7.43 -15.00
C TYR A 91 0.16 -7.95 -15.55
N GLY A 92 0.15 -9.11 -16.21
CA GLY A 92 1.34 -9.69 -16.80
C GLY A 92 1.90 -8.92 -18.02
N MET A 93 1.08 -8.10 -18.69
CA MET A 93 1.48 -7.27 -19.84
C MET A 93 2.05 -5.93 -19.40
N ILE A 94 1.44 -5.31 -18.40
CA ILE A 94 1.82 -4.00 -17.88
C ILE A 94 2.93 -4.16 -16.82
N GLY A 95 3.09 -5.34 -16.25
CA GLY A 95 4.14 -5.75 -15.29
C GLY A 95 4.33 -4.70 -14.21
N GLY A 96 4.48 -4.87 -13.00
CA GLY A 96 4.85 -3.93 -11.94
C GLY A 96 4.32 -2.46 -11.97
N THR A 97 3.63 -2.06 -13.05
CA THR A 97 3.05 -0.72 -13.18
C THR A 97 1.82 -0.53 -12.29
N TRP A 98 1.19 -1.59 -11.86
CA TRP A 98 0.03 -1.54 -10.99
C TRP A 98 0.43 -1.55 -9.52
N LEU A 99 -0.06 -0.57 -8.77
CA LEU A 99 0.21 -0.48 -7.34
C LEU A 99 -0.65 -1.42 -6.50
N SER A 100 -1.86 -1.73 -6.98
CA SER A 100 -2.82 -2.56 -6.29
C SER A 100 -3.67 -3.34 -7.29
N ASP A 101 -3.98 -4.58 -6.97
CA ASP A 101 -4.87 -5.44 -7.75
C ASP A 101 -6.35 -5.19 -7.46
N TYR A 102 -6.66 -4.33 -6.52
CA TYR A 102 -8.03 -4.04 -6.10
C TYR A 102 -8.54 -2.73 -6.68
N VAL A 103 -9.77 -2.76 -7.18
CA VAL A 103 -10.54 -1.60 -7.61
C VAL A 103 -11.91 -1.67 -6.92
N PRO A 104 -12.42 -0.59 -6.37
CA PRO A 104 -11.86 0.76 -6.32
C PRO A 104 -10.70 0.90 -5.35
N ASN A 105 -9.71 1.71 -5.71
CA ASN A 105 -8.65 2.10 -4.78
C ASN A 105 -9.09 3.38 -4.07
N ARG A 106 -9.19 3.33 -2.76
CA ARG A 106 -9.38 4.54 -1.95
C ARG A 106 -8.04 5.24 -1.82
N LEU A 107 -7.95 6.44 -2.35
CA LEU A 107 -6.69 7.18 -2.48
C LEU A 107 -6.08 7.51 -1.12
N GLY A 108 -6.90 7.85 -0.12
CA GLY A 108 -6.42 8.08 1.24
C GLY A 108 -5.87 6.83 1.92
N GLY A 109 -6.41 5.65 1.60
CA GLY A 109 -5.97 4.36 2.14
C GLY A 109 -4.64 3.86 1.57
N PHE A 110 -4.17 4.43 0.48
CA PHE A 110 -2.89 4.07 -0.12
C PHE A 110 -1.69 4.28 0.81
N LEU A 111 -1.81 5.19 1.77
CA LEU A 111 -0.73 5.57 2.70
C LEU A 111 -1.06 5.30 4.17
N GLU A 112 -2.14 4.61 4.48
CA GLU A 112 -2.57 4.41 5.87
C GLU A 112 -1.55 3.70 6.77
N LYS A 113 -0.50 3.10 6.20
CA LYS A 113 0.48 2.32 6.97
C LYS A 113 1.63 3.13 7.57
N SER A 114 1.77 4.42 7.27
CA SER A 114 2.88 5.23 7.82
C SER A 114 2.45 6.44 8.65
N GLU A 115 1.15 6.60 8.94
CA GLU A 115 0.63 7.86 9.48
C GLU A 115 0.96 8.16 10.94
N LEU A 116 1.45 7.20 11.71
CA LEU A 116 1.73 7.44 13.12
C LEU A 116 3.19 7.72 13.44
N GLY A 117 4.08 7.78 12.45
CA GLY A 117 5.51 8.00 12.72
C GLY A 117 6.14 6.92 13.63
N VAL A 118 5.37 5.90 13.96
CA VAL A 118 5.85 4.76 14.72
C VAL A 118 6.37 3.76 13.69
N GLU A 119 7.70 3.73 13.52
CA GLU A 119 8.33 2.61 12.83
C GLU A 119 7.78 1.31 13.42
N LYS A 120 7.19 0.46 12.58
CA LYS A 120 6.75 -0.85 13.01
C LYS A 120 7.94 -1.56 13.64
N PRO A 121 7.82 -2.06 14.88
CA PRO A 121 8.93 -2.74 15.50
C PRO A 121 9.29 -4.00 14.72
N SER A 122 10.60 -4.24 14.55
CA SER A 122 11.11 -5.45 13.94
C SER A 122 10.77 -6.66 14.79
N CYS A 123 10.14 -7.66 14.20
CA CYS A 123 9.66 -8.86 14.88
C CYS A 123 10.25 -10.11 14.22
N PRO A 124 11.10 -10.89 14.93
CA PRO A 124 11.80 -12.03 14.36
C PRO A 124 10.88 -13.26 14.29
N LEU A 125 10.03 -13.32 13.30
CA LEU A 125 9.09 -14.44 13.08
C LEU A 125 9.64 -15.51 12.14
N ILE A 126 10.55 -15.17 11.23
CA ILE A 126 11.14 -16.13 10.30
C ILE A 126 12.08 -17.05 11.09
N GLY A 127 11.88 -18.37 10.96
CA GLY A 127 12.62 -19.39 11.69
C GLY A 127 12.07 -19.73 13.08
N GLN A 128 10.94 -19.14 13.48
CA GLN A 128 10.21 -19.54 14.69
C GLN A 128 9.30 -20.75 14.43
N ASP A 129 8.83 -21.37 15.52
CA ASP A 129 7.75 -22.36 15.42
C ASP A 129 6.53 -21.71 14.79
N GLY A 130 6.09 -22.25 13.64
CA GLY A 130 5.01 -21.73 12.81
C GLY A 130 3.62 -21.85 13.45
N ASN A 131 3.49 -22.24 14.69
CA ASN A 131 2.20 -22.22 15.39
C ASN A 131 1.71 -20.78 15.52
N ILE A 132 0.48 -20.50 15.01
CA ILE A 132 -0.06 -19.14 14.99
C ILE A 132 -0.14 -18.50 16.38
N PHE A 133 -0.46 -19.28 17.41
CA PHE A 133 -0.48 -18.77 18.79
C PHE A 133 0.90 -18.30 19.26
N ASN A 134 1.95 -19.01 18.84
CA ASN A 134 3.32 -18.62 19.12
C ASN A 134 3.70 -17.33 18.39
N LEU A 135 3.40 -17.25 17.09
CA LEU A 135 3.72 -16.07 16.27
C LEU A 135 2.99 -14.81 16.76
N VAL A 136 1.71 -14.93 17.12
CA VAL A 136 0.93 -13.85 17.73
C VAL A 136 1.52 -13.44 19.09
N GLY A 137 1.93 -14.42 19.87
CA GLY A 137 2.57 -14.18 21.17
C GLY A 137 3.88 -13.39 21.04
N ILE A 138 4.72 -13.72 20.05
CA ILE A 138 5.97 -13.00 19.75
C ILE A 138 5.67 -11.59 19.28
N ALA A 139 4.75 -11.42 18.31
CA ALA A 139 4.37 -10.12 17.80
C ALA A 139 3.77 -9.19 18.88
N ALA A 140 2.87 -9.73 19.71
CA ALA A 140 2.31 -8.97 20.82
C ALA A 140 3.35 -8.59 21.90
N ARG A 141 4.36 -9.43 22.11
CA ARG A 141 5.50 -9.10 23.00
C ARG A 141 6.34 -7.99 22.40
N THR A 142 6.72 -8.10 21.13
CA THR A 142 7.46 -7.07 20.39
C THR A 142 6.77 -5.71 20.45
N LEU A 143 5.46 -5.68 20.26
CA LEU A 143 4.66 -4.45 20.38
C LEU A 143 4.70 -3.87 21.80
N ARG A 144 4.60 -4.72 22.85
CA ARG A 144 4.67 -4.25 24.23
C ARG A 144 6.05 -3.71 24.60
N GLU A 145 7.12 -4.33 24.10
CA GLU A 145 8.50 -3.88 24.28
C GLU A 145 8.75 -2.54 23.58
N ALA A 146 8.04 -2.28 22.48
CA ALA A 146 8.02 -1.00 21.76
C ALA A 146 7.01 0.02 22.36
N GLU A 147 6.47 -0.25 23.56
CA GLU A 147 5.45 0.59 24.24
C GLU A 147 4.10 0.72 23.52
N LEU A 148 3.85 -0.06 22.48
CA LEU A 148 2.63 -0.10 21.69
C LEU A 148 1.58 -1.08 22.27
N ARG A 149 1.25 -0.90 23.55
CA ARG A 149 0.42 -1.85 24.33
C ARG A 149 -1.00 -1.99 23.80
N ASP A 150 -1.57 -0.92 23.27
CA ASP A 150 -2.94 -0.94 22.74
C ASP A 150 -2.98 -1.66 21.40
N GLN A 151 -1.97 -1.48 20.55
CA GLN A 151 -1.83 -2.25 19.31
C GLN A 151 -1.60 -3.74 19.60
N ALA A 152 -0.88 -4.10 20.65
CA ALA A 152 -0.71 -5.50 21.04
C ALA A 152 -2.03 -6.16 21.47
N LYS A 153 -2.92 -5.43 22.15
CA LYS A 153 -4.26 -5.91 22.52
C LYS A 153 -5.15 -6.03 21.30
N GLU A 154 -5.14 -5.02 20.44
CA GLU A 154 -5.92 -4.98 19.20
C GLU A 154 -5.54 -6.13 18.28
N LEU A 155 -4.25 -6.34 17.99
CA LEU A 155 -3.75 -7.47 17.21
C LEU A 155 -4.28 -8.80 17.76
N THR A 156 -4.14 -9.01 19.07
CA THR A 156 -4.58 -10.24 19.73
C THR A 156 -6.10 -10.41 19.60
N HIS A 157 -6.85 -9.34 19.81
CA HIS A 157 -8.31 -9.37 19.70
C HIS A 157 -8.75 -9.70 18.27
N ARG A 158 -8.22 -9.02 17.26
CA ARG A 158 -8.59 -9.22 15.84
C ARG A 158 -8.32 -10.65 15.37
N ILE A 159 -7.20 -11.25 15.77
CA ILE A 159 -6.86 -12.62 15.39
C ILE A 159 -7.81 -13.65 16.04
N PHE A 160 -8.16 -13.45 17.31
CA PHE A 160 -8.96 -14.44 18.05
C PHE A 160 -10.47 -14.16 18.09
N SER A 161 -10.92 -13.01 17.58
CA SER A 161 -12.35 -12.68 17.48
C SER A 161 -13.07 -13.30 16.27
N GLY A 162 -12.34 -14.02 15.42
CA GLY A 162 -12.88 -14.63 14.21
C GLY A 162 -12.77 -13.74 12.96
N GLU A 163 -11.98 -12.67 13.01
CA GLU A 163 -11.68 -11.86 11.83
C GLU A 163 -10.76 -12.61 10.84
N CYS A 164 -9.91 -13.49 11.34
CA CYS A 164 -9.04 -14.35 10.53
C CYS A 164 -9.62 -15.74 10.38
N HIS A 165 -9.79 -16.22 9.15
CA HIS A 165 -10.30 -17.54 8.81
C HIS A 165 -9.22 -18.50 8.31
N SER A 166 -8.00 -18.01 8.12
CA SER A 166 -6.86 -18.80 7.66
C SER A 166 -5.56 -18.38 8.31
N TYR A 167 -4.58 -19.28 8.27
CA TYR A 167 -3.22 -19.01 8.73
C TYR A 167 -2.58 -17.85 7.95
N GLY A 168 -2.79 -17.78 6.64
CA GLY A 168 -2.27 -16.71 5.79
C GLY A 168 -2.83 -15.34 6.16
N GLU A 169 -4.14 -15.26 6.44
CA GLU A 169 -4.78 -14.01 6.90
C GLU A 169 -4.22 -13.54 8.24
N ALA A 170 -3.98 -14.47 9.16
CA ALA A 170 -3.37 -14.15 10.45
C ALA A 170 -1.93 -13.62 10.29
N LEU A 171 -1.13 -14.18 9.38
CA LEU A 171 0.20 -13.65 9.06
C LEU A 171 0.16 -12.26 8.42
N CYS A 172 -0.78 -12.05 7.50
CA CYS A 172 -1.00 -10.72 6.90
C CYS A 172 -1.36 -9.69 7.98
N LEU A 173 -2.27 -10.07 8.88
CA LEU A 173 -2.67 -9.20 9.99
C LEU A 173 -1.52 -8.89 10.95
N ILE A 174 -0.70 -9.86 11.30
CA ILE A 174 0.54 -9.62 12.09
C ILE A 174 1.44 -8.60 11.37
N GLY A 175 1.62 -8.73 10.05
CA GLY A 175 2.41 -7.82 9.23
C GLY A 175 1.85 -6.38 9.18
N GLU A 176 0.59 -6.15 9.57
CA GLU A 176 0.04 -4.80 9.72
C GLU A 176 0.65 -4.05 10.93
N TYR A 177 1.04 -4.78 11.96
CA TYR A 177 1.51 -4.21 13.24
C TYR A 177 3.03 -4.24 13.40
N VAL A 178 3.72 -5.21 12.80
CA VAL A 178 5.17 -5.40 12.96
C VAL A 178 5.84 -5.62 11.61
N THR A 179 7.14 -5.29 11.52
CA THR A 179 7.99 -5.68 10.40
C THR A 179 8.53 -7.07 10.66
N ILE A 180 8.10 -8.06 9.86
CA ILE A 180 8.55 -9.45 9.99
C ILE A 180 9.99 -9.54 9.53
N THR A 181 10.88 -10.02 10.40
CA THR A 181 12.30 -10.20 10.13
C THR A 181 12.75 -11.61 10.49
N ASP A 182 13.93 -11.94 10.05
CA ASP A 182 14.63 -13.15 10.45
C ASP A 182 15.34 -12.94 11.81
N ILE A 183 15.63 -14.03 12.52
CA ILE A 183 16.29 -13.99 13.82
C ILE A 183 17.71 -13.41 13.73
N GLY A 184 18.40 -13.63 12.61
CA GLY A 184 19.76 -13.14 12.38
C GLY A 184 19.80 -11.62 12.26
N ASP A 185 18.92 -11.05 11.44
CA ASP A 185 18.82 -9.60 11.20
C ASP A 185 18.34 -8.85 12.45
N TYR A 186 17.44 -9.44 13.22
CA TYR A 186 16.97 -8.87 14.49
C TYR A 186 18.11 -8.69 15.51
N ASN A 187 18.95 -9.71 15.67
CA ASN A 187 20.08 -9.65 16.58
C ASN A 187 21.17 -8.65 16.15
N HIS A 188 21.35 -8.45 14.85
CA HIS A 188 22.31 -7.49 14.31
C HIS A 188 21.87 -6.04 14.59
N ASN A 189 20.60 -5.73 14.34
CA ASN A 189 20.03 -4.41 14.59
C ASN A 189 19.97 -4.04 16.08
N ARG A 190 19.74 -5.02 16.96
CA ARG A 190 19.73 -4.80 18.42
C ARG A 190 21.10 -4.43 18.96
N ARG A 191 22.16 -5.11 18.48
CA ARG A 191 23.55 -4.80 18.88
C ARG A 191 24.04 -3.45 18.37
N GLY A 192 23.51 -2.96 17.24
CA GLY A 192 23.78 -1.61 16.73
C GLY A 192 23.21 -0.52 17.65
N LYS A 193 21.95 -0.67 18.06
CA LYS A 193 21.26 0.31 18.95
C LYS A 193 21.83 0.37 20.36
N GLU A 194 22.37 -0.74 20.90
CA GLU A 194 23.04 -0.76 22.21
C GLU A 194 24.39 -0.02 22.20
N LYS A 195 25.13 -0.01 21.09
CA LYS A 195 26.39 0.74 20.98
C LYS A 195 26.19 2.25 20.94
N ASP A 196 25.17 2.74 20.26
CA ASP A 196 24.89 4.19 20.15
C ASP A 196 24.42 4.81 21.48
N ASN A 197 23.87 4.01 22.40
CA ASN A 197 23.47 4.47 23.74
C ASN A 197 24.60 4.54 24.76
N TYR A 198 25.78 3.97 24.49
CA TYR A 198 26.94 4.02 25.39
C TYR A 198 27.95 5.12 25.02
N GLU A 199 27.74 5.80 23.86
CA GLU A 199 28.63 6.90 23.39
C GLU A 199 28.02 8.31 23.56
N ARG A 200 26.99 8.47 24.41
CA ARG A 200 26.42 9.79 24.75
C ARG A 200 26.59 10.13 26.22
#